data_514a0b6583266476f8db656f7c65fa71
#
_entry.id   514a0b6583266476f8db656f7c65fa71
#
_cell.length_a   1.000
_cell.length_b   1.000
_cell.length_c   1.000
_cell.angle_alpha   90.00
_cell.angle_beta   90.00
_cell.angle_gamma   90.00
#
_symmetry.space_group_name_H-M   'P 1'
#
loop_
_entity.id
_entity.type
_entity.pdbx_description
1 polymer ?
#
loop_
_entity_poly.entity_id
_entity_poly.type
_entity_poly.pdbx_seq_one_letter_code
_entity_poly.pdbx_strand_id
1 'polypeptide(L)'
;CTFCSYSRLIKKRSEGWEYTLDEIMDIVRSFDNKPVTEVHIVGGVLPQYDVKFYVNLFKAIKAHRPELHIKALTPVEYHYMFKKDKVSYAEGMKLMQDAGLDSMPGGGAEIFAPEIRDQIAGGKCSGDQWLEIHEIWHNLGGKSNATMLYGHIENYSHRVDHLDQLRRLQDKTNGFQTFIPLKFRNENNQLSHLSEVSVVEDLRNYAISRIYLDNFDHIKSYWPMIG
;
A
#
# COMPACT_ATOMS: atom_id res chain seq x y z
N CYS A 1 3.66 -7.19 -11.08
CA CYS A 1 4.51 -6.02 -10.86
C CYS A 1 5.89 -6.27 -11.44
N THR A 2 6.29 -5.47 -12.42
CA THR A 2 7.59 -5.63 -13.07
C THR A 2 8.76 -5.15 -12.20
N PHE A 3 8.49 -4.27 -11.24
CA PHE A 3 9.48 -3.65 -10.35
C PHE A 3 9.65 -4.36 -8.99
N CYS A 4 8.78 -5.32 -8.65
CA CYS A 4 8.75 -5.89 -7.30
C CYS A 4 9.61 -7.15 -7.20
N SER A 5 10.62 -7.13 -6.33
CA SER A 5 11.52 -8.27 -6.06
C SER A 5 10.80 -9.46 -5.40
N TYR A 6 9.66 -9.23 -4.77
CA TYR A 6 8.83 -10.25 -4.13
C TYR A 6 7.73 -10.81 -5.04
N SER A 7 7.56 -10.26 -6.25
CA SER A 7 6.52 -10.72 -7.17
C SER A 7 6.79 -12.17 -7.60
N ARG A 8 5.81 -13.04 -7.39
CA ARG A 8 5.83 -14.44 -7.87
C ARG A 8 4.57 -14.68 -8.70
N LEU A 9 4.74 -15.37 -9.82
CA LEU A 9 3.60 -15.75 -10.66
C LEU A 9 2.89 -16.95 -10.02
N ILE A 10 1.55 -16.99 -10.12
CA ILE A 10 0.74 -18.13 -9.62
C ILE A 10 1.23 -19.47 -10.20
N LYS A 11 1.71 -19.47 -11.46
CA LYS A 11 2.29 -20.65 -12.10
C LYS A 11 3.58 -21.16 -11.44
N LYS A 12 4.23 -20.32 -10.62
CA LYS A 12 5.45 -20.60 -9.88
C LYS A 12 5.19 -20.58 -8.37
N ARG A 13 4.08 -21.17 -7.95
CA ARG A 13 3.61 -21.15 -6.55
C ARG A 13 4.65 -21.71 -5.57
N SER A 14 5.48 -22.66 -5.99
CA SER A 14 6.58 -23.22 -5.17
C SER A 14 7.70 -22.21 -4.84
N GLU A 15 7.79 -21.08 -5.55
CA GLU A 15 8.76 -20.02 -5.28
C GLU A 15 8.19 -18.93 -4.34
N GLY A 16 6.90 -19.00 -4.02
CA GLY A 16 6.20 -18.08 -3.13
C GLY A 16 5.95 -18.70 -1.76
N TRP A 17 5.36 -17.91 -0.89
CA TRP A 17 4.87 -18.36 0.42
C TRP A 17 3.46 -17.82 0.66
N GLU A 18 2.68 -18.57 1.39
CA GLU A 18 1.32 -18.24 1.79
C GLU A 18 1.15 -18.68 3.24
N TYR A 19 0.44 -17.92 4.03
CA TYR A 19 0.18 -18.22 5.43
C TYR A 19 -1.31 -18.49 5.65
N THR A 20 -1.62 -19.58 6.33
CA THR A 20 -2.96 -19.82 6.87
C THR A 20 -3.27 -18.83 8.00
N LEU A 21 -4.55 -18.75 8.37
CA LEU A 21 -4.96 -17.92 9.51
C LEU A 21 -4.24 -18.33 10.79
N ASP A 22 -4.12 -19.63 11.05
CA ASP A 22 -3.45 -20.15 12.25
C ASP A 22 -1.96 -19.78 12.27
N GLU A 23 -1.25 -19.93 11.15
CA GLU A 23 0.15 -19.53 11.03
C GLU A 23 0.35 -18.03 11.27
N ILE A 24 -0.55 -17.17 10.75
CA ILE A 24 -0.51 -15.73 11.02
C ILE A 24 -0.75 -15.47 12.51
N MET A 25 -1.71 -16.14 13.13
CA MET A 25 -1.99 -15.98 14.55
C MET A 25 -0.85 -16.50 15.43
N ASP A 26 -0.14 -17.54 15.03
CA ASP A 26 1.05 -18.01 15.72
C ASP A 26 2.19 -17.00 15.66
N ILE A 27 2.36 -16.31 14.52
CA ILE A 27 3.28 -15.17 14.41
C ILE A 27 2.87 -14.06 15.39
N VAL A 28 1.58 -13.67 15.42
CA VAL A 28 1.09 -12.65 16.35
C VAL A 28 1.38 -13.03 17.81
N ARG A 29 1.05 -14.26 18.22
CA ARG A 29 1.30 -14.79 19.58
C ARG A 29 2.77 -14.80 19.94
N SER A 30 3.68 -15.02 18.98
CA SER A 30 5.13 -15.02 19.24
C SER A 30 5.67 -13.67 19.73
N PHE A 31 4.85 -12.61 19.65
CA PHE A 31 5.15 -11.25 20.10
C PHE A 31 4.40 -10.83 21.37
N ASP A 32 3.67 -11.72 22.05
CA ASP A 32 2.82 -11.37 23.20
C ASP A 32 3.56 -10.67 24.36
N ASN A 33 4.81 -11.03 24.58
CA ASN A 33 5.63 -10.42 25.65
C ASN A 33 6.62 -9.37 25.14
N LYS A 34 6.38 -8.83 23.94
CA LYS A 34 7.24 -7.82 23.32
C LYS A 34 6.48 -6.51 23.18
N PRO A 35 7.13 -5.35 23.28
CA PRO A 35 6.50 -4.04 23.16
C PRO A 35 6.14 -3.70 21.70
N VAL A 36 5.33 -4.53 21.06
CA VAL A 36 4.83 -4.35 19.70
C VAL A 36 3.48 -3.66 19.76
N THR A 37 3.35 -2.54 19.06
CA THR A 37 2.13 -1.70 19.03
C THR A 37 1.37 -1.78 17.72
N GLU A 38 2.00 -2.24 16.64
CA GLU A 38 1.39 -2.32 15.30
C GLU A 38 1.76 -3.65 14.63
N VAL A 39 0.79 -4.23 13.94
CA VAL A 39 1.03 -5.27 12.93
C VAL A 39 0.77 -4.69 11.54
N HIS A 40 1.75 -4.84 10.65
CA HIS A 40 1.65 -4.40 9.27
C HIS A 40 1.49 -5.62 8.35
N ILE A 41 0.32 -5.78 7.74
CA ILE A 41 -0.04 -6.93 6.91
C ILE A 41 -0.15 -6.46 5.46
N VAL A 42 0.76 -6.93 4.62
CA VAL A 42 0.72 -6.73 3.17
C VAL A 42 1.06 -8.05 2.48
N GLY A 43 0.54 -8.25 1.30
CA GLY A 43 0.81 -9.46 0.54
C GLY A 43 0.76 -9.20 -0.96
N GLY A 44 0.43 -10.23 -1.70
CA GLY A 44 0.10 -10.14 -3.11
C GLY A 44 -1.40 -10.32 -3.33
N VAL A 45 -1.79 -10.22 -4.60
CA VAL A 45 -3.15 -10.56 -5.01
C VAL A 45 -3.28 -12.07 -5.04
N LEU A 46 -3.99 -12.64 -4.09
CA LEU A 46 -4.16 -14.08 -3.90
C LEU A 46 -5.64 -14.48 -4.09
N PRO A 47 -5.95 -15.32 -5.09
CA PRO A 47 -7.34 -15.69 -5.41
C PRO A 47 -8.09 -16.42 -4.29
N GLN A 48 -7.37 -17.15 -3.42
CA GLN A 48 -7.95 -17.92 -2.33
C GLN A 48 -8.35 -17.07 -1.12
N TYR A 49 -7.78 -15.86 -0.95
CA TYR A 49 -8.15 -14.99 0.14
C TYR A 49 -9.30 -14.07 -0.28
N ASP A 50 -10.37 -14.13 0.48
CA ASP A 50 -11.61 -13.37 0.27
C ASP A 50 -11.87 -12.37 1.40
N VAL A 51 -12.92 -11.59 1.29
CA VAL A 51 -13.35 -10.64 2.32
C VAL A 51 -13.53 -11.35 3.66
N LYS A 52 -14.10 -12.55 3.67
CA LYS A 52 -14.36 -13.33 4.89
C LYS A 52 -13.05 -13.75 5.58
N PHE A 53 -12.02 -14.11 4.82
CA PHE A 53 -10.71 -14.45 5.37
C PHE A 53 -10.13 -13.29 6.17
N TYR A 54 -10.07 -12.09 5.58
CA TYR A 54 -9.49 -10.92 6.26
C TYR A 54 -10.35 -10.40 7.41
N VAL A 55 -11.67 -10.45 7.29
CA VAL A 55 -12.58 -10.14 8.41
C VAL A 55 -12.32 -11.07 9.59
N ASN A 56 -12.17 -12.38 9.35
CA ASN A 56 -11.86 -13.33 10.41
C ASN A 56 -10.47 -13.11 11.00
N LEU A 57 -9.47 -12.81 10.17
CA LEU A 57 -8.12 -12.52 10.63
C LEU A 57 -8.08 -11.29 11.52
N PHE A 58 -8.67 -10.16 11.12
CA PHE A 58 -8.66 -8.93 11.92
C PHE A 58 -9.41 -9.13 13.24
N LYS A 59 -10.56 -9.79 13.21
CA LYS A 59 -11.30 -10.15 14.44
C LYS A 59 -10.48 -11.06 15.36
N ALA A 60 -9.77 -12.05 14.82
CA ALA A 60 -8.93 -12.94 15.63
C ALA A 60 -7.77 -12.17 16.28
N ILE A 61 -7.10 -11.27 15.54
CA ILE A 61 -6.04 -10.42 16.08
C ILE A 61 -6.60 -9.52 17.19
N LYS A 62 -7.73 -8.83 16.95
CA LYS A 62 -8.36 -7.95 17.96
C LYS A 62 -8.89 -8.71 19.16
N ALA A 63 -9.37 -9.92 19.01
CA ALA A 63 -9.80 -10.76 20.12
C ALA A 63 -8.62 -11.20 21.00
N HIS A 64 -7.44 -11.41 20.41
CA HIS A 64 -6.23 -11.80 21.13
C HIS A 64 -5.49 -10.60 21.72
N ARG A 65 -5.34 -9.51 20.93
CA ARG A 65 -4.66 -8.27 21.32
C ARG A 65 -5.48 -7.04 20.90
N PRO A 66 -6.47 -6.64 21.70
CA PRO A 66 -7.37 -5.53 21.36
C PRO A 66 -6.65 -4.19 21.09
N GLU A 67 -5.54 -3.97 21.78
CA GLU A 67 -4.73 -2.74 21.68
C GLU A 67 -3.83 -2.70 20.43
N LEU A 68 -3.59 -3.85 19.77
CA LEU A 68 -2.66 -3.93 18.65
C LEU A 68 -3.24 -3.21 17.42
N HIS A 69 -2.54 -2.19 16.94
CA HIS A 69 -2.93 -1.46 15.74
C HIS A 69 -2.77 -2.34 14.49
N ILE A 70 -3.84 -2.54 13.74
CA ILE A 70 -3.83 -3.29 12.48
C ILE A 70 -3.72 -2.32 11.31
N LYS A 71 -2.55 -2.28 10.67
CA LYS A 71 -2.33 -1.62 9.39
C LYS A 71 -2.26 -2.69 8.30
N ALA A 72 -3.26 -2.76 7.43
CA ALA A 72 -3.34 -3.90 6.53
C ALA A 72 -3.83 -3.54 5.14
N LEU A 73 -3.32 -4.30 4.16
CA LEU A 73 -3.70 -4.37 2.76
C LEU A 73 -3.64 -3.03 2.02
N THR A 74 -3.25 -3.09 0.76
CA THR A 74 -3.24 -1.93 -0.13
C THR A 74 -4.54 -1.82 -0.90
N PRO A 75 -4.88 -0.67 -1.49
CA PRO A 75 -6.04 -0.55 -2.38
C PRO A 75 -6.03 -1.56 -3.54
N VAL A 76 -4.86 -2.01 -3.99
CA VAL A 76 -4.75 -3.05 -5.02
C VAL A 76 -5.35 -4.38 -4.55
N GLU A 77 -5.07 -4.77 -3.30
CA GLU A 77 -5.58 -5.99 -2.69
C GLU A 77 -7.09 -5.86 -2.42
N TYR A 78 -7.53 -4.72 -1.88
CA TYR A 78 -8.95 -4.42 -1.67
C TYR A 78 -9.74 -4.43 -2.98
N HIS A 79 -9.25 -3.74 -4.02
CA HIS A 79 -9.90 -3.73 -5.34
C HIS A 79 -10.11 -5.15 -5.87
N TYR A 80 -9.05 -5.96 -5.87
CA TYR A 80 -9.13 -7.33 -6.38
C TYR A 80 -10.13 -8.16 -5.59
N MET A 81 -10.03 -8.14 -4.27
CA MET A 81 -10.85 -8.93 -3.36
C MET A 81 -12.33 -8.55 -3.46
N PHE A 82 -12.65 -7.26 -3.39
CA PHE A 82 -14.02 -6.78 -3.46
C PHE A 82 -14.67 -7.06 -4.82
N LYS A 83 -13.90 -6.87 -5.90
CA LYS A 83 -14.37 -7.23 -7.25
C LYS A 83 -14.67 -8.72 -7.38
N LYS A 84 -13.77 -9.58 -6.86
CA LYS A 84 -13.95 -11.03 -6.87
C LYS A 84 -15.19 -11.45 -6.09
N ASP A 85 -15.39 -10.89 -4.91
CA ASP A 85 -16.48 -11.25 -4.00
C ASP A 85 -17.78 -10.46 -4.30
N LYS A 86 -17.77 -9.60 -5.32
CA LYS A 86 -18.92 -8.76 -5.75
C LYS A 86 -19.43 -7.85 -4.63
N VAL A 87 -18.51 -7.30 -3.83
CA VAL A 87 -18.77 -6.33 -2.77
C VAL A 87 -18.38 -4.94 -3.25
N SER A 88 -19.17 -3.92 -2.97
CA SER A 88 -18.79 -2.54 -3.27
C SER A 88 -17.63 -2.07 -2.39
N TYR A 89 -16.87 -1.05 -2.83
CA TYR A 89 -15.79 -0.49 -2.01
C TYR A 89 -16.30 0.03 -0.67
N ALA A 90 -17.44 0.73 -0.66
CA ALA A 90 -18.00 1.28 0.57
C ALA A 90 -18.39 0.18 1.57
N GLU A 91 -19.08 -0.85 1.11
CA GLU A 91 -19.46 -1.99 1.93
C GLU A 91 -18.24 -2.78 2.41
N GLY A 92 -17.29 -3.07 1.50
CA GLY A 92 -16.07 -3.80 1.83
C GLY A 92 -15.21 -3.07 2.85
N MET A 93 -14.98 -1.76 2.69
CA MET A 93 -14.20 -0.97 3.64
C MET A 93 -14.89 -0.87 5.00
N LYS A 94 -16.22 -0.78 5.03
CA LYS A 94 -16.98 -0.83 6.28
C LYS A 94 -16.84 -2.17 7.00
N LEU A 95 -16.89 -3.29 6.26
CA LEU A 95 -16.65 -4.62 6.83
C LEU A 95 -15.24 -4.76 7.42
N MET A 96 -14.22 -4.21 6.75
CA MET A 96 -12.84 -4.21 7.27
C MET A 96 -12.72 -3.37 8.54
N GLN A 97 -13.33 -2.18 8.57
CA GLN A 97 -13.36 -1.32 9.76
C GLN A 97 -14.03 -2.02 10.94
N ASP A 98 -15.22 -2.62 10.72
CA ASP A 98 -15.97 -3.32 11.75
C ASP A 98 -15.25 -4.59 12.25
N ALA A 99 -14.36 -5.14 11.45
CA ALA A 99 -13.49 -6.26 11.83
C ALA A 99 -12.26 -5.84 12.64
N GLY A 100 -11.93 -4.53 12.69
CA GLY A 100 -10.81 -4.02 13.48
C GLY A 100 -9.63 -3.49 12.67
N LEU A 101 -9.79 -3.22 11.36
CA LEU A 101 -8.78 -2.48 10.61
C LEU A 101 -8.65 -1.06 11.17
N ASP A 102 -7.44 -0.64 11.54
CA ASP A 102 -7.17 0.69 12.10
C ASP A 102 -6.63 1.68 11.07
N SER A 103 -5.79 1.22 10.14
CA SER A 103 -5.24 2.07 9.08
C SER A 103 -4.85 1.29 7.83
N MET A 104 -4.64 2.01 6.71
CA MET A 104 -4.16 1.43 5.47
C MET A 104 -2.75 1.93 5.10
N PRO A 105 -1.88 1.07 4.58
CA PRO A 105 -0.63 1.51 3.95
C PRO A 105 -0.90 2.18 2.59
N GLY A 106 0.09 2.94 2.11
CA GLY A 106 -0.02 3.66 0.83
C GLY A 106 0.44 2.87 -0.41
N GLY A 107 0.84 1.61 -0.25
CA GLY A 107 1.35 0.82 -1.37
C GLY A 107 0.34 0.61 -2.50
N GLY A 108 0.83 0.23 -3.67
CA GLY A 108 -0.02 0.08 -4.84
C GLY A 108 -0.31 1.38 -5.61
N ALA A 109 0.05 2.54 -5.06
CA ALA A 109 -0.05 3.82 -5.75
C ALA A 109 0.90 3.90 -6.95
N GLU A 110 2.14 3.55 -6.75
CA GLU A 110 3.26 3.59 -7.69
C GLU A 110 3.37 4.96 -8.39
N ILE A 111 2.88 5.07 -9.63
CA ILE A 111 2.60 6.31 -10.37
C ILE A 111 1.17 6.21 -10.92
N PHE A 112 0.38 7.30 -10.83
CA PHE A 112 -1.01 7.30 -11.27
C PHE A 112 -1.18 7.42 -12.78
N ALA A 113 -0.22 8.04 -13.50
CA ALA A 113 -0.25 8.18 -14.95
C ALA A 113 -0.50 6.82 -15.62
N PRO A 114 -1.61 6.65 -16.37
CA PRO A 114 -2.02 5.33 -16.88
C PRO A 114 -0.97 4.67 -17.77
N GLU A 115 -0.29 5.44 -18.62
CA GLU A 115 0.73 4.94 -19.55
C GLU A 115 1.97 4.39 -18.84
N ILE A 116 2.29 4.90 -17.65
CA ILE A 116 3.37 4.38 -16.82
C ILE A 116 2.86 3.18 -16.01
N ARG A 117 1.68 3.35 -15.39
CA ARG A 117 1.06 2.34 -14.54
C ARG A 117 0.83 1.03 -15.28
N ASP A 118 0.36 1.07 -16.53
CA ASP A 118 0.14 -0.12 -17.35
C ASP A 118 1.43 -0.90 -17.64
N GLN A 119 2.57 -0.22 -17.74
CA GLN A 119 3.86 -0.86 -17.96
C GLN A 119 4.41 -1.52 -16.70
N ILE A 120 4.25 -0.91 -15.52
CA ILE A 120 4.89 -1.39 -14.29
C ILE A 120 3.96 -2.24 -13.41
N ALA A 121 2.65 -1.99 -13.48
CA ALA A 121 1.64 -2.59 -12.62
C ALA A 121 0.36 -2.96 -13.39
N GLY A 122 0.48 -3.31 -14.66
CA GLY A 122 -0.66 -3.67 -15.52
C GLY A 122 -1.57 -4.73 -14.90
N GLY A 123 -2.87 -4.56 -15.06
CA GLY A 123 -3.90 -5.44 -14.49
C GLY A 123 -4.25 -5.20 -13.02
N LYS A 124 -3.62 -4.22 -12.36
CA LYS A 124 -4.00 -3.74 -11.02
C LYS A 124 -5.05 -2.63 -11.10
N CYS A 125 -5.59 -2.20 -9.96
CA CYS A 125 -6.49 -1.06 -9.91
C CYS A 125 -5.86 0.20 -10.54
N SER A 126 -6.68 1.03 -11.18
CA SER A 126 -6.23 2.33 -11.71
C SER A 126 -5.85 3.31 -10.59
N GLY A 127 -5.24 4.45 -10.95
CA GLY A 127 -4.99 5.53 -10.01
C GLY A 127 -6.29 6.05 -9.38
N ASP A 128 -7.33 6.25 -10.20
CA ASP A 128 -8.65 6.70 -9.72
C ASP A 128 -9.27 5.72 -8.73
N GLN A 129 -9.19 4.42 -8.99
CA GLN A 129 -9.70 3.38 -8.08
C GLN A 129 -8.90 3.33 -6.78
N TRP A 130 -7.60 3.56 -6.85
CA TRP A 130 -6.75 3.67 -5.66
C TRP A 130 -7.17 4.87 -4.80
N LEU A 131 -7.37 6.02 -5.41
CA LEU A 131 -7.82 7.25 -4.74
C LEU A 131 -9.25 7.09 -4.18
N GLU A 132 -10.17 6.47 -4.93
CA GLU A 132 -11.54 6.21 -4.49
C GLU A 132 -11.59 5.34 -3.22
N ILE A 133 -10.80 4.27 -3.15
CA ILE A 133 -10.74 3.40 -1.97
C ILE A 133 -10.22 4.18 -0.76
N HIS A 134 -9.20 5.02 -0.93
CA HIS A 134 -8.71 5.88 0.14
C HIS A 134 -9.74 6.92 0.56
N GLU A 135 -10.43 7.55 -0.38
CA GLU A 135 -11.50 8.52 -0.08
C GLU A 135 -12.61 7.89 0.75
N ILE A 136 -13.08 6.70 0.36
CA ILE A 136 -14.11 5.96 1.11
C ILE A 136 -13.60 5.65 2.52
N TRP A 137 -12.37 5.16 2.66
CA TRP A 137 -11.77 4.87 3.95
C TRP A 137 -11.67 6.10 4.85
N HIS A 138 -11.22 7.22 4.30
CA HIS A 138 -11.14 8.48 5.03
C HIS A 138 -12.51 8.99 5.46
N ASN A 139 -13.54 8.88 4.62
CA ASN A 139 -14.92 9.25 4.95
C ASN A 139 -15.54 8.37 6.05
N LEU A 140 -15.04 7.17 6.26
CA LEU A 140 -15.36 6.32 7.40
C LEU A 140 -14.60 6.72 8.68
N GLY A 141 -13.78 7.78 8.63
CA GLY A 141 -12.93 8.24 9.73
C GLY A 141 -11.57 7.53 9.81
N GLY A 142 -11.27 6.63 8.89
CA GLY A 142 -10.00 5.92 8.84
C GLY A 142 -8.85 6.81 8.40
N LYS A 143 -7.62 6.42 8.77
CA LYS A 143 -6.38 7.09 8.37
C LYS A 143 -5.53 6.16 7.51
N SER A 144 -4.70 6.76 6.64
CA SER A 144 -3.82 5.98 5.77
C SER A 144 -2.53 6.71 5.45
N ASN A 145 -1.62 6.01 4.76
CA ASN A 145 -0.45 6.62 4.16
C ASN A 145 -0.63 6.74 2.64
N ALA A 146 0.15 7.63 2.03
CA ALA A 146 0.30 7.71 0.57
C ALA A 146 1.74 7.39 0.17
N THR A 147 1.94 6.81 -1.01
CA THR A 147 3.27 6.51 -1.55
C THR A 147 3.39 6.95 -2.99
N MET A 148 4.61 7.10 -3.47
CA MET A 148 4.96 7.23 -4.88
C MET A 148 6.21 6.39 -5.13
N LEU A 149 6.23 5.54 -6.14
CA LEU A 149 7.44 4.87 -6.61
C LEU A 149 8.10 5.76 -7.66
N TYR A 150 9.34 6.18 -7.44
CA TYR A 150 10.07 7.07 -8.34
C TYR A 150 11.42 6.51 -8.74
N GLY A 151 11.94 7.01 -9.87
CA GLY A 151 13.28 6.67 -10.36
C GLY A 151 13.33 5.45 -11.26
N HIS A 152 12.23 5.12 -11.95
CA HIS A 152 12.16 4.03 -12.92
C HIS A 152 11.97 4.56 -14.37
N ILE A 153 10.78 4.44 -14.96
CA ILE A 153 10.48 4.87 -16.34
C ILE A 153 9.64 6.15 -16.42
N GLU A 154 9.20 6.67 -15.27
CA GLU A 154 8.43 7.90 -15.17
C GLU A 154 9.33 9.13 -15.38
N ASN A 155 8.70 10.27 -15.62
CA ASN A 155 9.35 11.58 -15.67
C ASN A 155 8.80 12.54 -14.60
N TYR A 156 9.34 13.74 -14.53
CA TYR A 156 8.92 14.75 -13.53
C TYR A 156 7.45 15.15 -13.65
N SER A 157 6.90 15.25 -14.86
CA SER A 157 5.48 15.57 -15.05
C SER A 157 4.59 14.51 -14.42
N HIS A 158 4.94 13.23 -14.56
CA HIS A 158 4.18 12.14 -13.93
C HIS A 158 4.24 12.20 -12.40
N ARG A 159 5.41 12.58 -11.83
CA ARG A 159 5.54 12.76 -10.37
C ARG A 159 4.71 13.93 -9.87
N VAL A 160 4.74 15.06 -10.57
CA VAL A 160 3.95 16.25 -10.19
C VAL A 160 2.46 15.96 -10.29
N ASP A 161 2.01 15.33 -11.36
CA ASP A 161 0.60 14.91 -11.50
C ASP A 161 0.17 13.98 -10.35
N HIS A 162 1.01 13.02 -9.99
CA HIS A 162 0.77 12.12 -8.87
C HIS A 162 0.63 12.88 -7.54
N LEU A 163 1.54 13.83 -7.28
CA LEU A 163 1.48 14.67 -6.08
C LEU A 163 0.23 15.55 -6.06
N ASP A 164 -0.18 16.10 -7.23
CA ASP A 164 -1.37 16.93 -7.35
C ASP A 164 -2.65 16.16 -7.00
N GLN A 165 -2.77 14.93 -7.52
CA GLN A 165 -3.91 14.07 -7.21
C GLN A 165 -3.97 13.71 -5.72
N LEU A 166 -2.84 13.40 -5.09
CA LEU A 166 -2.77 13.15 -3.64
C LEU A 166 -3.12 14.40 -2.83
N ARG A 167 -2.61 15.57 -3.24
CA ARG A 167 -2.90 16.85 -2.60
C ARG A 167 -4.39 17.14 -2.60
N ARG A 168 -5.06 17.00 -3.76
CA ARG A 168 -6.51 17.21 -3.89
C ARG A 168 -7.32 16.28 -2.99
N LEU A 169 -6.94 15.02 -2.89
CA LEU A 169 -7.61 14.09 -1.99
C LEU A 169 -7.36 14.44 -0.52
N GLN A 170 -6.16 14.88 -0.17
CA GLN A 170 -5.85 15.33 1.19
C GLN A 170 -6.64 16.60 1.55
N ASP A 171 -6.74 17.57 0.65
CA ASP A 171 -7.58 18.78 0.85
C ASP A 171 -9.05 18.42 1.11
N LYS A 172 -9.54 17.37 0.44
CA LYS A 172 -10.93 16.91 0.56
C LYS A 172 -11.18 16.13 1.85
N THR A 173 -10.25 15.32 2.31
CA THR A 173 -10.51 14.31 3.35
C THR A 173 -9.66 14.47 4.61
N ASN A 174 -8.52 15.11 4.52
CA ASN A 174 -7.49 15.16 5.57
C ASN A 174 -7.21 13.78 6.20
N GLY A 175 -7.23 12.72 5.37
CA GLY A 175 -7.13 11.33 5.83
C GLY A 175 -5.73 10.74 5.76
N PHE A 176 -4.84 11.29 4.94
CA PHE A 176 -3.46 10.83 4.88
C PHE A 176 -2.63 11.35 6.05
N GLN A 177 -1.93 10.46 6.73
CA GLN A 177 -1.02 10.78 7.82
C GLN A 177 0.39 11.10 7.32
N THR A 178 0.84 10.37 6.30
CA THR A 178 2.23 10.42 5.84
C THR A 178 2.30 10.16 4.34
N PHE A 179 3.11 10.96 3.64
CA PHE A 179 3.56 10.63 2.30
C PHE A 179 4.95 10.00 2.33
N ILE A 180 5.15 8.92 1.57
CA ILE A 180 6.39 8.13 1.56
C ILE A 180 6.87 7.98 0.11
N PRO A 181 7.81 8.80 -0.36
CA PRO A 181 8.49 8.55 -1.63
C PRO A 181 9.33 7.28 -1.52
N LEU A 182 9.07 6.31 -2.38
CA LEU A 182 9.76 5.02 -2.45
C LEU A 182 10.70 5.03 -3.66
N LYS A 183 11.99 4.97 -3.41
CA LYS A 183 13.00 4.87 -4.46
C LYS A 183 12.90 3.52 -5.16
N PHE A 184 12.90 3.52 -6.48
CA PHE A 184 13.02 2.29 -7.25
C PHE A 184 14.39 1.63 -6.99
N ARG A 185 14.33 0.31 -6.71
CA ARG A 185 15.52 -0.54 -6.58
C ARG A 185 15.54 -1.53 -7.73
N ASN A 186 16.68 -1.65 -8.40
CA ASN A 186 16.81 -2.47 -9.60
C ASN A 186 17.13 -3.93 -9.32
N GLU A 187 17.17 -4.39 -8.08
CA GLU A 187 17.53 -5.74 -7.71
C GLU A 187 16.36 -6.73 -7.87
N ASN A 188 16.64 -7.88 -8.46
CA ASN A 188 15.74 -9.04 -8.54
C ASN A 188 14.34 -8.76 -9.12
N ASN A 189 14.24 -7.90 -10.15
CA ASN A 189 12.98 -7.59 -10.82
C ASN A 189 13.16 -7.44 -12.34
N GLN A 190 12.05 -7.25 -13.08
CA GLN A 190 12.09 -7.18 -14.55
C GLN A 190 12.66 -5.86 -15.08
N LEU A 191 12.80 -4.85 -14.25
CA LEU A 191 13.37 -3.54 -14.57
C LEU A 191 14.83 -3.41 -14.12
N SER A 192 15.51 -4.50 -13.79
CA SER A 192 16.89 -4.52 -13.31
C SER A 192 17.93 -3.93 -14.28
N HIS A 193 17.55 -3.72 -15.53
CA HIS A 193 18.38 -3.04 -16.54
C HIS A 193 18.40 -1.52 -16.38
N LEU A 194 17.51 -0.94 -15.58
CA LEU A 194 17.48 0.50 -15.30
C LEU A 194 18.47 0.85 -14.20
N SER A 195 19.11 2.03 -14.33
CA SER A 195 19.97 2.55 -13.28
C SER A 195 19.14 3.19 -12.15
N GLU A 196 19.58 3.02 -10.93
CA GLU A 196 18.99 3.73 -9.80
C GLU A 196 19.33 5.22 -9.85
N VAL A 197 18.44 6.06 -9.36
CA VAL A 197 18.67 7.51 -9.29
C VAL A 197 19.72 7.85 -8.23
N SER A 198 20.38 9.00 -8.44
CA SER A 198 21.41 9.48 -7.54
C SER A 198 20.83 10.03 -6.23
N VAL A 199 21.68 10.17 -5.20
CA VAL A 199 21.31 10.82 -3.92
C VAL A 199 20.82 12.25 -4.14
N VAL A 200 21.39 12.98 -5.10
CA VAL A 200 20.94 14.34 -5.45
C VAL A 200 19.51 14.33 -5.94
N GLU A 201 19.15 13.34 -6.74
CA GLU A 201 17.77 13.16 -7.22
C GLU A 201 16.81 12.74 -6.08
N ASP A 202 17.27 11.91 -5.16
CA ASP A 202 16.52 11.56 -3.96
C ASP A 202 16.19 12.83 -3.14
N LEU A 203 17.21 13.64 -2.82
CA LEU A 203 17.03 14.90 -2.08
C LEU A 203 16.09 15.88 -2.78
N ARG A 204 16.22 16.00 -4.12
CA ARG A 204 15.32 16.83 -4.94
C ARG A 204 13.88 16.35 -4.84
N ASN A 205 13.64 15.04 -4.97
CA ASN A 205 12.32 14.47 -4.90
C ASN A 205 11.67 14.67 -3.52
N TYR A 206 12.41 14.50 -2.43
CA TYR A 206 11.93 14.79 -1.07
C TYR A 206 11.61 16.26 -0.86
N ALA A 207 12.49 17.16 -1.31
CA ALA A 207 12.30 18.60 -1.18
C ALA A 207 11.07 19.09 -1.94
N ILE A 208 10.90 18.64 -3.19
CA ILE A 208 9.73 18.97 -4.00
C ILE A 208 8.46 18.40 -3.37
N SER A 209 8.49 17.14 -2.91
CA SER A 209 7.37 16.53 -2.23
C SER A 209 6.95 17.33 -1.00
N ARG A 210 7.90 17.81 -0.18
CA ARG A 210 7.59 18.64 1.00
C ARG A 210 6.97 19.99 0.63
N ILE A 211 7.47 20.65 -0.43
CA ILE A 211 6.94 21.93 -0.89
C ILE A 211 5.54 21.76 -1.48
N TYR A 212 5.35 20.73 -2.29
CA TYR A 212 4.09 20.50 -3.01
C TYR A 212 2.97 19.98 -2.09
N LEU A 213 3.29 19.09 -1.17
CA LEU A 213 2.37 18.49 -0.21
C LEU A 213 2.42 19.20 1.16
N ASP A 214 2.27 20.53 1.16
CA ASP A 214 2.25 21.33 2.40
C ASP A 214 1.08 20.98 3.33
N ASN A 215 0.01 20.36 2.77
CA ASN A 215 -1.15 19.85 3.49
C ASN A 215 -0.97 18.44 4.09
N PHE A 216 0.20 17.80 3.92
CA PHE A 216 0.55 16.57 4.61
C PHE A 216 1.40 16.88 5.85
N ASP A 217 1.05 16.34 7.01
CA ASP A 217 1.82 16.56 8.24
C ASP A 217 3.24 16.01 8.12
N HIS A 218 3.39 14.84 7.50
CA HIS A 218 4.66 14.12 7.45
C HIS A 218 5.06 13.69 6.05
N ILE A 219 6.33 13.91 5.71
CA ILE A 219 7.02 13.26 4.58
C ILE A 219 8.06 12.31 5.19
N LYS A 220 7.89 11.01 4.98
CA LYS A 220 8.75 9.98 5.58
C LYS A 220 9.83 9.51 4.62
N SER A 221 11.07 9.57 5.06
CA SER A 221 12.19 8.88 4.41
C SER A 221 12.16 7.40 4.80
N TYR A 222 12.03 6.52 3.81
CA TYR A 222 11.97 5.08 4.04
C TYR A 222 13.37 4.48 3.90
N TRP A 223 14.10 4.49 5.01
CA TRP A 223 15.50 4.10 5.06
C TRP A 223 15.85 2.75 4.41
N PRO A 224 15.01 1.68 4.45
CA PRO A 224 15.37 0.41 3.80
C PRO A 224 15.55 0.50 2.28
N MET A 225 15.05 1.57 1.65
CA MET A 225 15.17 1.78 0.20
C MET A 225 16.17 2.86 -0.20
N ILE A 226 16.58 3.71 0.74
CA ILE A 226 17.52 4.80 0.44
C ILE A 226 18.89 4.65 1.09
N GLY A 227 19.06 3.69 1.99
CA GLY A 227 20.32 3.36 2.64
C GLY A 227 20.54 4.08 3.96
#